data_1ede9cd2bd7631d917830e7eb1b7732e
#
_entry.id   1ede9cd2bd7631d917830e7eb1b7732e
#
_cell.length_a   1.000
_cell.length_b   1.000
_cell.length_c   1.000
_cell.angle_alpha   90.00
_cell.angle_beta   90.00
_cell.angle_gamma   90.00
#
_symmetry.space_group_name_H-M   'P 1'
#
loop_
_entity.id
_entity.type
_entity.pdbx_description
1 polymer ?
#
loop_
_entity_poly.entity_id
_entity_poly.type
_entity_poly.pdbx_seq_one_letter_code
_entity_poly.pdbx_strand_id
1 'polypeptide(L)'
;DMVSNKGYKELAANIQRIAQKARAAGMYMIIATQRPSVKVIDGVIKANLPSRIAFSVASHIDSMNIIDASGAEDLIGAGDMLFEQGGYIKRLQSPYISTEEKGRVADSIIYGTGK
;
A
#
# COMPACT_ATOMS: atom_id res chain seq x y z
N ASP A 1 16.86 -7.25 -18.62
CA ASP A 1 16.55 -7.38 -17.19
C ASP A 1 17.47 -6.62 -16.22
N MET A 2 18.70 -6.24 -16.62
CA MET A 2 19.58 -5.38 -15.81
C MET A 2 19.08 -3.93 -15.71
N VAL A 3 18.44 -3.39 -16.74
CA VAL A 3 17.84 -2.05 -16.75
C VAL A 3 16.67 -1.96 -15.79
N SER A 4 15.83 -3.00 -15.72
CA SER A 4 14.71 -3.12 -14.79
C SER A 4 15.17 -3.13 -13.32
N ASN A 5 16.27 -3.79 -13.01
CA ASN A 5 16.80 -3.89 -11.66
C ASN A 5 17.46 -2.57 -11.17
N LYS A 6 18.08 -1.81 -12.06
CA LYS A 6 18.68 -0.50 -11.74
C LYS A 6 17.59 0.55 -11.48
N GLY A 7 16.59 0.64 -12.34
CA GLY A 7 15.46 1.55 -12.17
C GLY A 7 14.66 1.26 -10.90
N TYR A 8 14.52 -0.01 -10.54
CA TYR A 8 13.85 -0.43 -9.33
C TYR A 8 14.62 0.01 -8.04
N LYS A 9 15.94 -0.17 -8.02
CA LYS A 9 16.78 0.27 -6.89
C LYS A 9 16.74 1.79 -6.70
N GLU A 10 16.74 2.52 -7.81
CA GLU A 10 16.65 3.99 -7.79
C GLU A 10 15.29 4.46 -7.28
N LEU A 11 14.20 3.81 -7.71
CA LEU A 11 12.85 4.08 -7.23
C LEU A 11 12.72 3.82 -5.71
N ALA A 12 13.20 2.67 -5.24
CA ALA A 12 13.19 2.31 -3.83
C ALA A 12 13.98 3.31 -2.98
N ALA A 13 15.16 3.73 -3.46
CA ALA A 13 15.98 4.75 -2.78
C ALA A 13 15.26 6.13 -2.72
N ASN A 14 14.56 6.52 -3.77
CA ASN A 14 13.79 7.76 -3.80
C ASN A 14 12.58 7.70 -2.87
N ILE A 15 11.86 6.59 -2.83
CA ILE A 15 10.77 6.36 -1.88
C ILE A 15 11.28 6.48 -0.44
N GLN A 16 12.41 5.83 -0.13
CA GLN A 16 13.04 5.92 1.18
C GLN A 16 13.39 7.36 1.55
N ARG A 17 14.03 8.11 0.66
CA ARG A 17 14.39 9.51 0.90
C ARG A 17 13.17 10.39 1.16
N ILE A 18 12.10 10.20 0.40
CA ILE A 18 10.84 10.94 0.60
C ILE A 18 10.22 10.54 1.93
N ALA A 19 10.09 9.26 2.24
CA ALA A 19 9.51 8.78 3.48
C ALA A 19 10.24 9.29 4.73
N GLN A 20 11.58 9.38 4.67
CA GLN A 20 12.39 9.91 5.77
C GLN A 20 12.21 11.43 5.96
N LYS A 21 12.09 12.18 4.86
CA LYS A 21 12.02 13.66 4.89
C LYS A 21 10.60 14.19 4.98
N ALA A 22 9.64 13.47 4.46
CA ALA A 22 8.24 13.88 4.37
C ALA A 22 7.61 14.10 5.75
N ARG A 23 7.99 13.32 6.73
CA ARG A 23 7.50 13.44 8.12
C ARG A 23 7.76 14.83 8.70
N ALA A 24 8.95 15.38 8.53
CA ALA A 24 9.32 16.72 9.01
C ALA A 24 8.62 17.83 8.21
N ALA A 25 8.27 17.56 6.96
CA ALA A 25 7.57 18.49 6.06
C ALA A 25 6.03 18.40 6.14
N GLY A 26 5.47 17.51 6.97
CA GLY A 26 4.03 17.31 7.08
C GLY A 26 3.41 16.63 5.86
N MET A 27 4.18 15.90 5.07
CA MET A 27 3.70 15.13 3.92
C MET A 27 3.33 13.71 4.31
N TYR A 28 2.29 13.18 3.70
CA TYR A 28 1.87 11.78 3.83
C TYR A 28 2.16 11.04 2.53
N MET A 29 2.52 9.76 2.65
CA MET A 29 2.77 8.90 1.51
C MET A 29 1.90 7.66 1.59
N ILE A 30 1.22 7.35 0.49
CA ILE A 30 0.45 6.12 0.31
C ILE A 30 1.07 5.35 -0.86
N ILE A 31 1.47 4.11 -0.61
CA ILE A 31 1.99 3.21 -1.63
C ILE A 31 1.03 2.04 -1.77
N ALA A 32 0.52 1.84 -2.98
CA ALA A 32 -0.35 0.71 -3.30
C ALA A 32 0.31 -0.17 -4.38
N THR A 33 0.24 -1.48 -4.21
CA THR A 33 0.76 -2.46 -5.16
C THR A 33 -0.13 -3.69 -5.23
N GLN A 34 -0.23 -4.28 -6.41
CA GLN A 34 -0.88 -5.58 -6.65
C GLN A 34 0.11 -6.74 -6.64
N ARG A 35 1.41 -6.47 -6.49
CA ARG A 35 2.48 -7.48 -6.46
C ARG A 35 3.30 -7.34 -5.18
N PRO A 36 2.86 -7.95 -4.07
CA PRO A 36 3.54 -7.86 -2.78
C PRO A 36 4.76 -8.78 -2.70
N SER A 37 5.66 -8.72 -3.68
CA SER A 37 6.89 -9.50 -3.64
C SER A 37 7.95 -8.81 -2.78
N VAL A 38 8.89 -9.59 -2.24
CA VAL A 38 10.05 -9.08 -1.48
C VAL A 38 10.86 -8.06 -2.29
N LYS A 39 10.84 -8.15 -3.63
CA LYS A 39 11.49 -7.17 -4.51
C LYS A 39 10.78 -5.82 -4.54
N VAL A 40 9.48 -5.79 -4.25
CA VAL A 40 8.65 -4.58 -4.29
C VAL A 40 8.50 -3.98 -2.89
N ILE A 41 8.36 -4.83 -1.88
CA ILE A 41 8.21 -4.42 -0.48
C ILE A 41 9.41 -4.97 0.28
N ASP A 42 10.51 -4.27 0.22
CA ASP A 42 11.72 -4.64 0.96
C ASP A 42 11.70 -4.10 2.40
N GLY A 43 12.68 -4.54 3.20
CA GLY A 43 12.79 -4.13 4.59
C GLY A 43 12.97 -2.63 4.78
N VAL A 44 13.51 -1.93 3.78
CA VAL A 44 13.72 -0.48 3.81
C VAL A 44 12.39 0.26 3.67
N ILE A 45 11.54 -0.18 2.74
CA ILE A 45 10.19 0.36 2.56
C ILE A 45 9.36 0.10 3.82
N LYS A 46 9.38 -1.12 4.34
CA LYS A 46 8.68 -1.49 5.58
C LYS A 46 9.09 -0.64 6.78
N ALA A 47 10.38 -0.38 6.95
CA ALA A 47 10.90 0.42 8.05
C ALA A 47 10.42 1.88 8.02
N ASN A 48 10.15 2.42 6.85
CA ASN A 48 9.71 3.81 6.66
C ASN A 48 8.20 3.98 6.51
N LEU A 49 7.47 2.89 6.33
CA LEU A 49 6.01 2.83 6.21
C LEU A 49 5.44 1.92 7.31
N PRO A 50 5.31 2.40 8.53
CA PRO A 50 4.95 1.58 9.69
C PRO A 50 3.49 1.16 9.73
N SER A 51 2.61 1.81 8.98
CA SER A 51 1.21 1.42 8.87
C SER A 51 0.96 0.71 7.55
N ARG A 52 0.40 -0.49 7.60
CA ARG A 52 0.21 -1.35 6.43
C ARG A 52 -1.19 -1.92 6.38
N ILE A 53 -1.70 -2.06 5.17
CA ILE A 53 -2.99 -2.68 4.90
C ILE A 53 -2.77 -3.82 3.91
N ALA A 54 -3.25 -4.99 4.25
CA ALA A 54 -3.34 -6.12 3.35
C ALA A 54 -4.81 -6.44 3.06
N PHE A 55 -5.19 -6.39 1.80
CA PHE A 55 -6.41 -7.03 1.30
C PHE A 55 -6.15 -8.51 1.06
N SER A 56 -7.16 -9.26 0.64
CA SER A 56 -7.01 -10.69 0.31
C SER A 56 -5.86 -10.92 -0.67
N VAL A 57 -4.98 -11.84 -0.34
CA VAL A 57 -3.83 -12.25 -1.14
C VAL A 57 -3.88 -13.73 -1.47
N ALA A 58 -3.09 -14.15 -2.46
CA ALA A 58 -3.11 -15.52 -2.96
C ALA A 58 -2.37 -16.52 -2.08
N SER A 59 -1.44 -16.06 -1.23
CA SER A 59 -0.58 -16.95 -0.45
C SER A 59 -0.19 -16.37 0.91
N HIS A 60 0.15 -17.28 1.83
CA HIS A 60 0.78 -16.95 3.10
C HIS A 60 2.05 -16.13 2.93
N ILE A 61 2.86 -16.41 1.90
CA ILE A 61 4.08 -15.66 1.61
C ILE A 61 3.77 -14.20 1.31
N ASP A 62 2.71 -13.92 0.57
CA ASP A 62 2.27 -12.56 0.26
C ASP A 62 1.81 -11.82 1.52
N SER A 63 1.07 -12.50 2.40
CA SER A 63 0.67 -11.95 3.69
C SER A 63 1.90 -11.56 4.53
N MET A 64 2.85 -12.47 4.68
CA MET A 64 4.12 -12.22 5.37
C MET A 64 4.91 -11.06 4.76
N ASN A 65 4.90 -10.93 3.43
CA ASN A 65 5.59 -9.84 2.74
C ASN A 65 4.97 -8.47 3.04
N ILE A 66 3.65 -8.39 3.25
CA ILE A 66 2.96 -7.12 3.50
C ILE A 66 2.97 -6.76 4.99
N ILE A 67 2.44 -7.63 5.82
CA ILE A 67 2.12 -7.32 7.23
C ILE A 67 2.98 -8.07 8.25
N ASP A 68 3.99 -8.80 7.80
CA ASP A 68 4.87 -9.65 8.63
C ASP A 68 4.11 -10.70 9.46
N ALA A 69 2.91 -11.07 9.03
CA ALA A 69 2.04 -12.05 9.68
C ALA A 69 1.19 -12.81 8.65
N SER A 70 0.68 -13.96 9.03
CA SER A 70 -0.32 -14.70 8.28
C SER A 70 -1.72 -14.10 8.46
N GLY A 71 -2.64 -14.49 7.60
CA GLY A 71 -4.07 -14.20 7.72
C GLY A 71 -4.67 -13.41 6.55
N ALA A 72 -3.87 -12.70 5.76
CA ALA A 72 -4.40 -12.01 4.59
C ALA A 72 -4.81 -12.98 3.47
N GLU A 73 -4.24 -14.19 3.44
CA GLU A 73 -4.63 -15.28 2.57
C GLU A 73 -6.03 -15.83 2.88
N ASP A 74 -6.50 -15.68 4.11
CA ASP A 74 -7.80 -16.17 4.59
C ASP A 74 -8.93 -15.13 4.47
N LEU A 75 -8.62 -13.92 3.98
CA LEU A 75 -9.61 -12.87 3.81
C LEU A 75 -10.58 -13.20 2.66
N ILE A 76 -11.86 -12.86 2.86
CA ILE A 76 -12.95 -13.17 1.91
C ILE A 76 -12.94 -12.30 0.65
N GLY A 77 -12.13 -11.25 0.60
CA GLY A 77 -12.18 -10.27 -0.49
C GLY A 77 -13.24 -9.20 -0.27
N ALA A 78 -13.66 -8.50 -1.32
CA ALA A 78 -14.69 -7.46 -1.28
C ALA A 78 -14.45 -6.36 -0.21
N GLY A 79 -13.17 -6.01 0.01
CA GLY A 79 -12.79 -4.97 0.96
C GLY A 79 -12.48 -5.47 2.38
N ASP A 80 -12.57 -6.78 2.63
CA ASP A 80 -12.08 -7.40 3.85
C ASP A 80 -10.56 -7.23 3.92
N MET A 81 -10.04 -6.67 5.01
CA MET A 81 -8.64 -6.27 5.11
C MET A 81 -8.06 -6.48 6.51
N LEU A 82 -6.75 -6.65 6.56
CA LEU A 82 -5.96 -6.57 7.79
C LEU A 82 -5.20 -5.24 7.81
N PHE A 83 -5.35 -4.50 8.89
CA PHE A 83 -4.59 -3.30 9.18
C PHE A 83 -3.53 -3.61 10.24
N GLU A 84 -2.27 -3.38 9.91
CA GLU A 84 -1.13 -3.56 10.80
C GLU A 84 -0.53 -2.21 11.15
N GLN A 85 -0.30 -1.97 12.44
CA GLN A 85 0.40 -0.80 12.94
C GLN A 85 1.12 -1.14 14.25
N GLY A 86 2.44 -1.02 14.24
CA GLY A 86 3.27 -1.20 15.44
C GLY A 86 3.15 -2.59 16.09
N GLY A 87 2.97 -3.64 15.30
CA GLY A 87 2.82 -5.01 15.75
C GLY A 87 1.38 -5.42 16.11
N TYR A 88 0.43 -4.49 16.04
CA TYR A 88 -0.99 -4.79 16.25
C TYR A 88 -1.68 -4.98 14.91
N ILE A 89 -2.40 -6.11 14.77
CA ILE A 89 -3.19 -6.42 13.58
C ILE A 89 -4.66 -6.36 13.93
N LYS A 90 -5.42 -5.62 13.12
CA LYS A 90 -6.87 -5.49 13.25
C LYS A 90 -7.54 -5.82 11.92
N ARG A 91 -8.55 -6.69 11.96
CA ARG A 91 -9.40 -6.96 10.80
C ARG A 91 -10.45 -5.88 10.66
N LEU A 92 -10.55 -5.31 9.48
CA LEU A 92 -11.47 -4.23 9.14
C LEU A 92 -12.16 -4.53 7.81
N GLN A 93 -13.26 -3.83 7.56
CA GLN A 93 -13.99 -3.86 6.30
C GLN A 93 -13.89 -2.48 5.64
N SER A 94 -13.31 -2.41 4.45
CA SER A 94 -13.33 -1.19 3.65
C SER A 94 -14.70 -1.03 2.96
N PRO A 95 -15.15 0.21 2.72
CA PRO A 95 -16.31 0.43 1.88
C PRO A 95 -16.02 0.02 0.43
N TYR A 96 -17.04 -0.44 -0.26
CA TYR A 96 -16.98 -0.66 -1.70
C TYR A 96 -17.15 0.67 -2.43
N ILE A 97 -16.34 0.89 -3.46
CA ILE A 97 -16.48 1.99 -4.39
C ILE A 97 -16.52 1.45 -5.81
N SER A 98 -17.58 1.74 -6.54
CA SER A 98 -17.73 1.32 -7.93
C SER A 98 -16.80 2.09 -8.87
N THR A 99 -16.61 1.57 -10.08
CA THR A 99 -15.82 2.26 -11.11
C THR A 99 -16.45 3.61 -11.49
N GLU A 100 -17.77 3.66 -11.52
CA GLU A 100 -18.50 4.89 -11.80
C GLU A 100 -18.32 5.94 -10.71
N GLU A 101 -18.38 5.55 -9.44
CA GLU A 101 -18.12 6.43 -8.30
C GLU A 101 -16.68 6.95 -8.29
N LYS A 102 -15.69 6.10 -8.61
CA LYS A 102 -14.30 6.54 -8.78
C LYS A 102 -14.17 7.61 -9.85
N GLY A 103 -14.86 7.46 -10.99
CA GLY A 103 -14.91 8.46 -12.04
C GLY A 103 -15.48 9.78 -11.55
N ARG A 104 -16.62 9.75 -10.87
CA ARG A 104 -17.24 10.97 -10.31
C ARG A 104 -16.33 11.68 -9.29
N VAL A 105 -15.65 10.95 -8.44
CA VAL A 105 -14.70 11.54 -7.49
C VAL A 105 -13.51 12.16 -8.21
N ALA A 106 -12.94 11.47 -9.20
CA ALA A 106 -11.85 12.00 -10.01
C ALA A 106 -12.25 13.29 -10.73
N ASP A 107 -13.40 13.31 -11.37
CA ASP A 107 -13.93 14.51 -12.07
C ASP A 107 -14.17 15.67 -11.09
N SER A 108 -14.68 15.38 -9.91
CA SER A 108 -14.87 16.37 -8.85
C SER A 108 -13.54 17.01 -8.39
N ILE A 109 -12.46 16.24 -8.36
CA ILE A 109 -11.13 16.74 -8.02
C ILE A 109 -10.54 17.57 -9.16
N ILE A 110 -10.68 17.09 -10.40
CA ILE A 110 -10.07 17.73 -11.59
C ILE A 110 -10.78 19.03 -11.94
N TYR A 111 -12.11 19.04 -11.95
CA TYR A 111 -12.92 20.15 -12.42
C TYR A 111 -13.49 21.01 -11.28
N GLY A 112 -13.23 20.64 -10.03
CA GLY A 112 -13.88 21.20 -8.86
C GLY A 112 -15.35 20.75 -8.75
N THR A 113 -15.88 20.76 -7.54
CA THR A 113 -17.33 20.67 -7.37
C THR A 113 -17.90 22.02 -7.82
N GLY A 114 -18.32 22.10 -9.07
CA GLY A 114 -19.09 23.23 -9.54
C GLY A 114 -20.30 23.42 -8.60
N LYS A 115 -20.32 24.55 -7.96
CA LYS A 115 -21.52 24.99 -7.32
C LYS A 115 -22.60 25.24 -8.36
#